data_b3634e24aa0f65c9aec6d846d506db34
#
_entry.id   b3634e24aa0f65c9aec6d846d506db34
#
_cell.length_a   1.000
_cell.length_b   1.000
_cell.length_c   1.000
_cell.angle_alpha   90.00
_cell.angle_beta   90.00
_cell.angle_gamma   90.00
#
_symmetry.space_group_name_H-M   'P 1'
#
loop_
_entity.id
_entity.type
_entity.pdbx_description
1 polymer ?
#
loop_
_entity_poly.entity_id
_entity_poly.type
_entity_poly.pdbx_seq_one_letter_code
_entity_poly.pdbx_strand_id
1 'polypeptide(L)'
;QPIKKDQNEDITNYNIVVTSPTQEEQVWADNGIINVSTNIRPKPQGDFSLKIFIDNSLYESVNNSTKASVSAVPRGEHTIFVKLQTRNGKIYTSNSVKFYVFRHHVQPKRKAKTADG
;
A
#
# COMPACT_ATOMS: atom_id res chain seq x y z
N GLN A 1 19.10 -34.10 3.54
CA GLN A 1 18.86 -33.39 3.14
C GLN A 1 18.50 -32.71 3.00
N PRO A 2 18.60 -33.05 3.02
CA PRO A 2 18.20 -32.12 2.56
C PRO A 2 17.79 -31.33 2.52
N ILE A 3 17.78 -31.63 2.46
CA ILE A 3 17.41 -30.66 2.17
C ILE A 3 17.18 -29.89 2.03
N LYS A 4 17.24 -30.20 1.83
CA LYS A 4 16.95 -29.31 1.46
C LYS A 4 16.58 -28.57 0.94
N LYS A 5 16.49 -28.93 0.57
CA LYS A 5 16.10 -28.12 -0.13
C LYS A 5 15.21 -27.63 -0.16
N ASP A 6 14.90 -28.02 -0.10
CA ASP A 6 14.03 -27.31 -0.23
C ASP A 6 13.53 -26.82 0.38
N GLN A 7 13.35 -27.28 0.65
CA GLN A 7 12.91 -26.46 1.26
C GLN A 7 13.25 -25.26 1.40
N ASN A 8 13.71 -25.09 1.00
CA ASN A 8 14.13 -23.92 0.85
C ASN A 8 13.35 -22.83 0.61
N GLU A 9 12.71 -22.85 -0.21
CA GLU A 9 11.88 -21.76 -0.48
C GLU A 9 10.83 -21.60 0.58
N ASP A 10 10.45 -22.63 1.16
CA ASP A 10 9.39 -22.59 2.13
C ASP A 10 9.78 -21.98 3.43
N ILE A 11 11.04 -21.98 3.70
CA ILE A 11 11.49 -21.42 4.96
C ILE A 11 11.80 -19.95 4.85
N THR A 12 11.57 -19.40 3.70
CA THR A 12 11.85 -18.00 3.48
C THR A 12 10.86 -17.13 4.21
N ASN A 13 11.37 -16.23 4.99
CA ASN A 13 10.57 -15.19 5.57
C ASN A 13 10.81 -13.92 4.77
N TYR A 14 9.73 -13.34 4.32
CA TYR A 14 9.84 -12.11 3.53
C TYR A 14 9.80 -10.92 4.45
N ASN A 15 10.71 -10.00 4.21
CA ASN A 15 10.71 -8.72 4.87
C ASN A 15 10.05 -7.72 3.94
N ILE A 16 8.89 -7.22 4.34
CA ILE A 16 8.09 -6.36 3.50
C ILE A 16 8.00 -5.01 4.17
N VAL A 17 8.46 -3.99 3.46
CA VAL A 17 8.49 -2.64 4.00
C VAL A 17 7.75 -1.73 3.04
N VAL A 18 6.80 -0.95 3.57
CA VAL A 18 6.15 0.09 2.79
C VAL A 18 7.11 1.27 2.71
N THR A 19 7.57 1.56 1.50
CA THR A 19 8.53 2.64 1.31
C THR A 19 7.85 3.97 0.96
N SER A 20 6.62 3.92 0.51
CA SER A 20 5.84 5.12 0.24
C SER A 20 4.36 4.80 0.45
N PRO A 21 3.64 5.58 1.22
CA PRO A 21 4.11 6.72 2.00
C PRO A 21 4.99 6.30 3.17
N THR A 22 5.81 7.24 3.64
CA THR A 22 6.65 7.00 4.81
C THR A 22 5.89 7.32 6.08
N GLN A 23 6.48 6.95 7.22
CA GLN A 23 5.86 7.19 8.51
C GLN A 23 5.64 8.68 8.72
N GLU A 24 4.41 9.06 9.04
CA GLU A 24 3.99 10.44 9.32
C GLU A 24 4.05 11.34 8.09
N GLU A 25 4.13 10.76 6.90
CA GLU A 25 4.21 11.57 5.69
C GLU A 25 2.89 12.31 5.43
N GLN A 26 3.01 13.53 4.94
CA GLN A 26 1.87 14.32 4.50
C GLN A 26 1.76 14.19 2.98
N VAL A 27 0.72 13.54 2.53
CA VAL A 27 0.53 13.25 1.11
C VAL A 27 -0.54 14.18 0.55
N TRP A 28 -0.15 14.96 -0.45
CA TRP A 28 -1.09 15.85 -1.12
C TRP A 28 -1.68 15.12 -2.31
N ALA A 29 -2.96 14.82 -2.22
CA ALA A 29 -3.62 13.98 -3.22
C ALA A 29 -4.98 14.57 -3.55
N ASP A 30 -4.97 15.58 -4.41
CA ASP A 30 -6.18 16.32 -4.73
C ASP A 30 -7.25 15.45 -5.37
N ASN A 31 -6.82 14.40 -6.09
CA ASN A 31 -7.75 13.47 -6.72
C ASN A 31 -8.00 12.22 -5.89
N GLY A 32 -7.46 12.17 -4.66
CA GLY A 32 -7.66 11.02 -3.79
C GLY A 32 -6.84 9.80 -4.18
N ILE A 33 -5.89 9.95 -5.09
CA ILE A 33 -5.04 8.83 -5.53
C ILE A 33 -3.73 8.88 -4.80
N ILE A 34 -3.37 7.76 -4.18
CA ILE A 34 -2.14 7.61 -3.42
C ILE A 34 -1.28 6.55 -4.11
N ASN A 35 -0.03 6.86 -4.32
CA ASN A 35 0.92 5.90 -4.87
C ASN A 35 1.60 5.17 -3.74
N VAL A 36 1.53 3.84 -3.77
CA VAL A 36 2.08 2.98 -2.73
C VAL A 36 3.23 2.20 -3.32
N SER A 37 4.36 2.22 -2.62
CA SER A 37 5.52 1.44 -3.02
C SER A 37 5.97 0.58 -1.86
N THR A 38 6.44 -0.62 -2.17
CA THR A 38 6.94 -1.55 -1.18
C THR A 38 8.29 -2.10 -1.60
N ASN A 39 9.02 -2.58 -0.61
CA ASN A 39 10.26 -3.28 -0.83
C ASN A 39 10.12 -4.65 -0.20
N ILE A 40 10.32 -5.69 -0.99
CA ILE A 40 10.15 -7.07 -0.54
C ILE A 40 11.49 -7.79 -0.69
N ARG A 41 11.97 -8.34 0.41
CA ARG A 41 13.25 -9.06 0.42
C ARG A 41 13.07 -10.39 1.14
N PRO A 42 13.58 -11.47 0.57
CA PRO A 42 14.11 -11.57 -0.77
C PRO A 42 13.00 -11.42 -1.80
N LYS A 43 13.42 -11.31 -3.06
CA LYS A 43 12.45 -11.18 -4.13
C LYS A 43 11.59 -12.44 -4.20
N PRO A 44 10.25 -12.31 -4.29
CA PRO A 44 9.41 -13.49 -4.39
C PRO A 44 9.71 -14.29 -5.64
N GLN A 45 9.65 -15.59 -5.48
CA GLN A 45 9.83 -16.49 -6.62
C GLN A 45 8.49 -16.93 -7.12
N GLY A 46 8.26 -16.74 -8.42
CA GLY A 46 7.00 -17.06 -9.02
C GLY A 46 5.99 -15.97 -8.78
N ASP A 47 4.74 -16.28 -9.06
CA ASP A 47 3.66 -15.31 -8.97
C ASP A 47 3.36 -14.95 -7.52
N PHE A 48 3.03 -13.71 -7.30
CA PHE A 48 2.61 -13.25 -6.01
C PHE A 48 1.58 -12.14 -6.18
N SER A 49 0.81 -11.88 -5.14
CA SER A 49 -0.10 -10.76 -5.13
C SER A 49 0.21 -9.90 -3.91
N LEU A 50 -0.05 -8.62 -4.07
CA LEU A 50 0.16 -7.64 -3.01
C LEU A 50 -1.16 -6.94 -2.78
N LYS A 51 -1.63 -7.03 -1.54
CA LYS A 51 -2.91 -6.43 -1.16
C LYS A 51 -2.66 -5.26 -0.25
N ILE A 52 -3.25 -4.14 -0.59
CA ILE A 52 -3.02 -2.90 0.13
C ILE A 52 -4.22 -2.61 1.00
N PHE A 53 -3.97 -2.49 2.30
CA PHE A 53 -5.01 -2.21 3.29
C PHE A 53 -4.77 -0.82 3.87
N ILE A 54 -5.82 -0.02 3.89
CA ILE A 54 -5.81 1.28 4.55
C ILE A 54 -6.94 1.27 5.56
N ASP A 55 -6.58 1.56 6.83
CA ASP A 55 -7.53 1.53 7.95
C ASP A 55 -8.24 0.18 8.04
N ASN A 56 -7.47 -0.90 7.79
CA ASN A 56 -7.95 -2.28 7.85
C ASN A 56 -8.95 -2.66 6.76
N SER A 57 -9.07 -1.83 5.72
CA SER A 57 -9.94 -2.13 4.59
C SER A 57 -9.09 -2.36 3.36
N LEU A 58 -9.44 -3.35 2.57
CA LEU A 58 -8.73 -3.64 1.33
C LEU A 58 -9.05 -2.58 0.29
N TYR A 59 -8.02 -1.86 -0.15
CA TYR A 59 -8.19 -0.81 -1.16
C TYR A 59 -7.78 -1.24 -2.54
N GLU A 60 -6.75 -2.11 -2.64
CA GLU A 60 -6.24 -2.49 -3.94
C GLU A 60 -5.52 -3.83 -3.83
N SER A 61 -5.52 -4.57 -4.93
CA SER A 61 -4.76 -5.80 -5.03
C SER A 61 -4.08 -5.83 -6.39
N VAL A 62 -2.78 -6.06 -6.39
CA VAL A 62 -2.01 -6.11 -7.63
C VAL A 62 -1.25 -7.42 -7.68
N ASN A 63 -0.95 -7.87 -8.90
CA ASN A 63 -0.23 -9.11 -9.10
C ASN A 63 1.15 -8.82 -9.64
N ASN A 64 2.14 -9.45 -9.05
CA ASN A 64 3.53 -9.41 -9.54
C ASN A 64 4.07 -7.99 -9.61
N SER A 65 3.65 -7.14 -8.67
CA SER A 65 4.10 -5.76 -8.62
C SER A 65 4.32 -5.35 -7.18
N THR A 66 5.33 -4.51 -6.95
CA THR A 66 5.59 -3.93 -5.65
C THR A 66 5.05 -2.52 -5.53
N LYS A 67 4.36 -2.05 -6.57
CA LYS A 67 3.81 -0.70 -6.60
C LYS A 67 2.35 -0.75 -7.00
N ALA A 68 1.59 0.16 -6.45
CA ALA A 68 0.16 0.24 -6.75
C ALA A 68 -0.32 1.66 -6.54
N SER A 69 -1.41 1.99 -7.21
CA SER A 69 -2.12 3.24 -6.97
C SER A 69 -3.46 2.90 -6.36
N VAL A 70 -3.79 3.56 -5.26
CA VAL A 70 -5.08 3.38 -4.61
C VAL A 70 -5.87 4.67 -4.76
N SER A 71 -7.16 4.54 -4.97
CA SER A 71 -8.02 5.68 -5.23
C SER A 71 -9.04 5.84 -4.12
N ALA A 72 -9.67 7.01 -4.12
CA ALA A 72 -10.76 7.32 -3.19
C ALA A 72 -10.31 7.27 -1.73
N VAL A 73 -9.08 7.66 -1.47
CA VAL A 73 -8.58 7.74 -0.09
C VAL A 73 -9.01 9.09 0.47
N PRO A 74 -9.79 9.10 1.56
CA PRO A 74 -10.29 10.36 2.10
C PRO A 74 -9.18 11.20 2.72
N ARG A 75 -9.46 12.47 2.93
CA ARG A 75 -8.55 13.31 3.69
C ARG A 75 -8.48 12.82 5.13
N GLY A 76 -7.33 13.07 5.77
CA GLY A 76 -7.18 12.78 7.18
C GLY A 76 -6.07 11.80 7.44
N GLU A 77 -6.06 11.30 8.65
CA GLU A 77 -5.06 10.36 9.13
C GLU A 77 -5.45 8.94 8.74
N HIS A 78 -4.47 8.18 8.26
CA HIS A 78 -4.70 6.80 7.84
C HIS A 78 -3.52 5.93 8.25
N THR A 79 -3.78 4.63 8.35
CA THR A 79 -2.74 3.64 8.58
C THR A 79 -2.75 2.66 7.42
N ILE A 80 -1.59 2.42 6.84
CA ILE A 80 -1.47 1.54 5.69
C ILE A 80 -0.56 0.36 6.03
N PHE A 81 -0.93 -0.80 5.57
CA PHE A 81 -0.04 -1.97 5.55
C PHE A 81 -0.39 -2.80 4.33
N VAL A 82 0.51 -3.70 3.96
CA VAL A 82 0.29 -4.55 2.81
C VAL A 82 0.46 -6.00 3.22
N LYS A 83 -0.21 -6.87 2.49
CA LYS A 83 -0.07 -8.31 2.65
C LYS A 83 0.42 -8.90 1.36
N LEU A 84 1.48 -9.69 1.46
CA LEU A 84 2.04 -10.42 0.34
C LEU A 84 1.52 -11.83 0.40
N GLN A 85 0.93 -12.29 -0.70
CA GLN A 85 0.52 -13.68 -0.82
C GLN A 85 1.35 -14.33 -1.90
N THR A 86 2.10 -15.36 -1.53
CA THR A 86 2.95 -16.07 -2.47
C THR A 86 2.14 -17.14 -3.20
N ARG A 87 2.76 -17.69 -4.25
CA ARG A 87 2.04 -18.65 -5.08
C ARG A 87 1.67 -19.92 -4.34
N ASN A 88 2.37 -20.23 -3.25
CA ASN A 88 1.99 -21.39 -2.44
C ASN A 88 0.94 -21.05 -1.38
N GLY A 89 0.38 -19.84 -1.42
CA GLY A 89 -0.72 -19.47 -0.56
C GLY A 89 -0.34 -18.87 0.77
N LYS A 90 0.93 -18.72 1.07
CA LYS A 90 1.37 -18.13 2.33
C LYS A 90 1.21 -16.63 2.29
N ILE A 91 0.88 -16.06 3.43
CA ILE A 91 0.61 -14.63 3.54
C ILE A 91 1.58 -14.02 4.54
N TYR A 92 2.18 -12.91 4.15
CA TYR A 92 3.12 -12.16 4.98
C TYR A 92 2.64 -10.73 5.06
N THR A 93 2.73 -10.12 6.24
CA THR A 93 2.21 -8.79 6.47
C THR A 93 3.38 -7.84 6.72
N SER A 94 3.29 -6.65 6.12
CA SER A 94 4.31 -5.62 6.30
C SER A 94 4.10 -4.88 7.62
N ASN A 95 5.04 -3.97 7.91
CA ASN A 95 4.86 -3.01 8.98
C ASN A 95 3.69 -2.08 8.65
N SER A 96 3.14 -1.47 9.68
CA SER A 96 2.10 -0.46 9.52
C SER A 96 2.74 0.92 9.49
N VAL A 97 2.22 1.78 8.61
CA VAL A 97 2.71 3.14 8.45
C VAL A 97 1.55 4.10 8.60
N LYS A 98 1.74 5.09 9.45
CA LYS A 98 0.75 6.15 9.60
C LYS A 98 1.11 7.28 8.65
N PHE A 99 0.11 7.80 7.95
CA PHE A 99 0.31 8.91 7.01
C PHE A 99 -0.94 9.77 7.00
N TYR A 100 -0.83 10.93 6.37
CA TYR A 100 -1.92 11.91 6.33
C TYR A 100 -2.18 12.28 4.89
N VAL A 101 -3.46 12.38 4.54
CA VAL A 101 -3.87 12.79 3.20
C VAL A 101 -4.44 14.18 3.28
N PHE A 102 -3.87 15.08 2.49
CA PHE A 102 -4.32 16.46 2.36
C PHE A 102 -4.75 16.72 0.93
N ARG A 103 -5.66 17.66 0.77
CA ARG A 103 -6.07 18.11 -0.54
C ARG A 103 -6.02 19.62 -0.56
N HIS A 104 -5.72 20.18 -1.71
CA HIS A 104 -5.79 21.62 -1.87
C HIS A 104 -7.23 22.05 -1.81
N HIS A 105 -7.49 23.17 -1.17
CA HIS A 105 -8.82 23.71 -1.02
C HIS A 105 -9.14 24.52 -2.26
N VAL A 106 -10.04 24.02 -3.02
CA VAL A 106 -10.39 24.66 -4.26
C VAL A 106 -11.71 25.33 -4.10
N GLN A 107 -12.06 25.53 -3.73
CA GLN A 107 -13.24 25.88 -3.72
C GLN A 107 -13.71 26.64 -3.80
N PRO A 108 -13.76 26.52 -3.65
CA PRO A 108 -14.30 26.92 -3.68
C PRO A 108 -14.82 27.37 -4.04
N LYS A 109 -14.58 27.26 -4.14
CA LYS A 109 -14.94 27.72 -4.53
C LYS A 109 -15.83 27.94 -4.69
N ARG A 110 -15.84 27.64 -4.55
CA ARG A 110 -16.48 27.81 -4.77
C ARG A 110 -17.30 28.19 -4.72
N LYS A 111 -17.31 28.22 -4.56
CA LYS A 111 -17.88 28.60 -4.65
C LYS A 111 -18.55 29.06 -4.69
N ALA A 112 -18.56 28.89 -4.56
CA ALA A 112 -19.04 29.35 -4.75
C ALA A 112 -19.66 29.84 -4.78
N LYS A 113 -19.69 29.89 -4.81
CA LYS A 113 -20.12 30.42 -5.11
C LYS A 113 -20.66 30.90 -5.17
N THR A 114 -20.56 30.59 -4.85
CA THR A 114 -20.93 31.16 -5.17
C THR A 114 -21.29 31.73 -5.27
N ALA A 115 -21.43 31.52 -5.19
CA ALA A 115 -21.69 32.06 -5.52
C ALA A 115 -22.10 32.63 -5.62
N ASP A 116 -22.08 32.49 -5.55
CA ASP A 116 -22.37 33.03 -5.79
C ASP A 116 -22.67 33.44 -5.83
N GLY A 117 -22.80 33.14 -5.64
CA GLY A 117 -22.91 33.46 -5.90
C GLY A 117 -23.01 33.67 -5.89
#